data_8538c1dba9056b4e039d746a446c2e04
#
_entry.id   8538c1dba9056b4e039d746a446c2e04
#
_cell.length_a   1.000
_cell.length_b   1.000
_cell.length_c   1.000
_cell.angle_alpha   90.00
_cell.angle_beta   90.00
_cell.angle_gamma   90.00
#
_symmetry.space_group_name_H-M   'P 1'
#
loop_
_entity.id
_entity.type
_entity.pdbx_description
1 polymer ?
#
loop_
_entity_poly.entity_id
_entity_poly.type
_entity_poly.pdbx_seq_one_letter_code
_entity_poly.pdbx_strand_id
1 'polypeptide(L)'
;MKSISIKGPDHSLEADVYEAGDRWVVLCHGKVFDKRDWGSLPQSLNTHGLSVLSLNFSGYGASAGSKDPNQYPGDIDSALEWLNQRNPTSVSAIGASMGAVALIHWAQSTTREGTLETTVLFAPRAAPHAVIPTQSLHCLFNALEDDADAHIRCVEEHLPNAQIHMIPGSAHAQNNFNEPHADEVVGLITSLFTDV
;
A
#
# COMPACT_ATOMS: atom_id res chain seq x y z
N MET A 1 -17.74 6.47 1.99
CA MET A 1 -16.41 6.90 2.50
C MET A 1 -16.62 7.76 3.76
N LYS A 2 -15.81 7.53 4.79
CA LYS A 2 -15.85 8.26 6.07
C LYS A 2 -14.41 8.50 6.54
N SER A 3 -14.06 9.74 6.88
CA SER A 3 -12.78 10.04 7.52
C SER A 3 -12.86 9.72 9.01
N ILE A 4 -11.79 9.11 9.52
CA ILE A 4 -11.66 8.68 10.92
C ILE A 4 -10.30 9.09 11.47
N SER A 5 -10.17 9.01 12.81
CA SER A 5 -8.89 9.08 13.51
C SER A 5 -8.58 7.71 14.10
N ILE A 6 -7.35 7.25 13.88
CA ILE A 6 -6.79 6.01 14.44
C ILE A 6 -5.79 6.41 15.52
N LYS A 7 -5.72 5.65 16.60
CA LYS A 7 -4.67 5.80 17.60
C LYS A 7 -3.36 5.24 17.02
N GLY A 8 -2.40 6.11 16.77
CA GLY A 8 -1.03 5.75 16.41
C GLY A 8 -0.18 5.41 17.65
N PRO A 9 1.14 5.16 17.47
CA PRO A 9 2.00 4.80 18.59
C PRO A 9 2.01 5.85 19.70
N ASP A 10 2.25 7.11 19.35
CA ASP A 10 2.33 8.25 20.29
C ASP A 10 1.43 9.44 19.89
N HIS A 11 0.68 9.31 18.82
CA HIS A 11 -0.12 10.39 18.23
C HIS A 11 -1.34 9.82 17.48
N SER A 12 -2.18 10.70 16.92
CA SER A 12 -3.32 10.29 16.11
C SER A 12 -2.97 10.25 14.62
N LEU A 13 -3.51 9.26 13.91
CA LEU A 13 -3.43 9.13 12.46
C LEU A 13 -4.80 9.35 11.83
N GLU A 14 -4.83 10.02 10.70
CA GLU A 14 -6.03 10.21 9.89
C GLU A 14 -6.13 9.11 8.82
N ALA A 15 -7.32 8.58 8.59
CA ALA A 15 -7.57 7.66 7.50
C ALA A 15 -8.97 7.85 6.91
N ASP A 16 -9.16 7.44 5.65
CA ASP A 16 -10.46 7.31 5.03
C ASP A 16 -10.86 5.83 4.94
N VAL A 17 -12.09 5.53 5.32
CA VAL A 17 -12.67 4.19 5.33
C VAL A 17 -13.75 4.08 4.26
N TYR A 18 -13.68 3.03 3.47
CA TYR A 18 -14.69 2.60 2.51
C TYR A 18 -15.14 1.20 2.93
N GLU A 19 -16.29 1.09 3.58
CA GLU A 19 -16.82 -0.18 4.08
C GLU A 19 -17.59 -0.91 2.98
N ALA A 20 -17.33 -2.22 2.82
CA ALA A 20 -18.05 -3.15 1.95
C ALA A 20 -18.18 -4.53 2.62
N GLY A 21 -17.16 -5.37 2.53
CA GLY A 21 -17.07 -6.70 3.14
C GLY A 21 -16.12 -6.74 4.33
N ASP A 22 -15.78 -7.95 4.73
CA ASP A 22 -14.88 -8.27 5.85
C ASP A 22 -13.43 -8.55 5.42
N ARG A 23 -13.14 -8.50 4.11
CA ARG A 23 -11.78 -8.47 3.54
C ARG A 23 -11.35 -7.00 3.40
N TRP A 24 -10.15 -6.67 3.88
CA TRP A 24 -9.68 -5.29 3.96
C TRP A 24 -8.39 -5.05 3.19
N VAL A 25 -8.26 -3.88 2.60
CA VAL A 25 -7.05 -3.40 1.93
C VAL A 25 -6.59 -2.09 2.58
N VAL A 26 -5.35 -2.05 3.08
CA VAL A 26 -4.70 -0.83 3.58
C VAL A 26 -3.95 -0.17 2.45
N LEU A 27 -4.17 1.14 2.24
CA LEU A 27 -3.45 1.94 1.25
C LEU A 27 -2.44 2.86 1.94
N CYS A 28 -1.15 2.72 1.57
CA CYS A 28 0.01 3.41 2.11
C CYS A 28 0.62 4.32 1.03
N HIS A 29 0.38 5.63 1.11
CA HIS A 29 0.67 6.60 0.06
C HIS A 29 2.17 6.93 -0.12
N GLY A 30 2.51 7.52 -1.28
CA GLY A 30 3.84 8.05 -1.61
C GLY A 30 4.14 9.41 -0.96
N LYS A 31 5.41 9.84 -1.06
CA LYS A 31 5.96 11.03 -0.35
C LYS A 31 5.24 12.35 -0.61
N VAL A 32 4.74 12.57 -1.84
CA VAL A 32 4.11 13.85 -2.24
C VAL A 32 2.58 13.76 -2.26
N PHE A 33 2.04 12.65 -1.83
CA PHE A 33 0.64 12.28 -1.86
C PHE A 33 0.05 12.16 -0.45
N ASP A 34 -1.25 11.96 -0.38
CA ASP A 34 -1.98 11.65 0.84
C ASP A 34 -3.04 10.54 0.60
N LYS A 35 -3.87 10.26 1.60
CA LYS A 35 -4.93 9.24 1.55
C LYS A 35 -5.95 9.43 0.41
N ARG A 36 -6.01 10.60 -0.24
CA ARG A 36 -6.97 10.93 -1.31
C ARG A 36 -6.42 10.72 -2.71
N ASP A 37 -5.11 10.51 -2.85
CA ASP A 37 -4.43 10.49 -4.15
C ASP A 37 -4.33 9.09 -4.77
N TRP A 38 -5.40 8.29 -4.65
CA TRP A 38 -5.49 6.94 -5.18
C TRP A 38 -6.44 6.83 -6.39
N GLY A 39 -6.86 7.96 -6.98
CA GLY A 39 -7.81 7.99 -8.09
C GLY A 39 -9.11 7.26 -7.74
N SER A 40 -9.56 6.41 -8.65
CA SER A 40 -10.76 5.58 -8.46
C SER A 40 -10.49 4.23 -7.76
N LEU A 41 -9.24 3.92 -7.40
CA LEU A 41 -8.87 2.62 -6.84
C LEU A 41 -9.65 2.24 -5.57
N PRO A 42 -9.84 3.13 -4.56
CA PRO A 42 -10.62 2.77 -3.37
C PRO A 42 -12.07 2.39 -3.70
N GLN A 43 -12.68 3.09 -4.66
CA GLN A 43 -14.04 2.80 -5.12
C GLN A 43 -14.10 1.48 -5.90
N SER A 44 -13.10 1.22 -6.77
CA SER A 44 -13.02 -0.03 -7.52
C SER A 44 -12.93 -1.23 -6.58
N LEU A 45 -12.01 -1.22 -5.63
CA LEU A 45 -11.89 -2.27 -4.61
C LEU A 45 -13.20 -2.44 -3.83
N ASN A 46 -13.83 -1.33 -3.43
CA ASN A 46 -15.07 -1.35 -2.65
C ASN A 46 -16.25 -1.95 -3.42
N THR A 47 -16.39 -1.67 -4.73
CA THR A 47 -17.43 -2.27 -5.58
C THR A 47 -17.23 -3.78 -5.79
N HIS A 48 -16.01 -4.29 -5.58
CA HIS A 48 -15.70 -5.72 -5.58
C HIS A 48 -15.77 -6.38 -4.19
N GLY A 49 -16.40 -5.70 -3.22
CA GLY A 49 -16.66 -6.25 -1.89
C GLY A 49 -15.49 -6.15 -0.91
N LEU A 50 -14.43 -5.41 -1.26
CA LEU A 50 -13.28 -5.17 -0.39
C LEU A 50 -13.47 -3.87 0.38
N SER A 51 -13.33 -3.92 1.69
CA SER A 51 -13.24 -2.71 2.51
C SER A 51 -11.86 -2.09 2.39
N VAL A 52 -11.78 -0.75 2.38
CA VAL A 52 -10.51 -0.04 2.20
C VAL A 52 -10.25 0.91 3.36
N LEU A 53 -9.03 0.88 3.86
CA LEU A 53 -8.47 1.85 4.79
C LEU A 53 -7.36 2.63 4.10
N SER A 54 -7.63 3.86 3.68
CA SER A 54 -6.62 4.74 3.09
C SER A 54 -5.99 5.59 4.18
N LEU A 55 -4.73 5.30 4.50
CA LEU A 55 -3.99 5.89 5.63
C LEU A 55 -3.27 7.18 5.21
N ASN A 56 -3.29 8.19 6.07
CA ASN A 56 -2.28 9.25 6.08
C ASN A 56 -1.18 8.88 7.08
N PHE A 57 0.05 8.78 6.61
CA PHE A 57 1.20 8.62 7.49
C PHE A 57 1.40 9.82 8.40
N SER A 58 2.16 9.64 9.47
CA SER A 58 2.59 10.70 10.39
C SER A 58 3.07 11.95 9.65
N GLY A 59 2.57 13.13 10.04
CA GLY A 59 2.87 14.42 9.44
C GLY A 59 2.18 14.70 8.10
N TYR A 60 1.28 13.83 7.61
CA TYR A 60 0.49 14.04 6.40
C TYR A 60 -0.99 14.28 6.74
N GLY A 61 -1.64 15.15 5.94
CA GLY A 61 -3.05 15.50 6.16
C GLY A 61 -3.28 16.01 7.58
N ALA A 62 -4.25 15.41 8.27
CA ALA A 62 -4.55 15.68 9.69
C ALA A 62 -3.90 14.66 10.65
N SER A 63 -3.04 13.75 10.17
CA SER A 63 -2.21 12.92 11.03
C SER A 63 -1.21 13.78 11.79
N ALA A 64 -1.14 13.59 13.09
CA ALA A 64 -0.13 14.24 13.92
C ALA A 64 1.26 13.60 13.71
N GLY A 65 2.27 14.08 14.44
CA GLY A 65 3.65 13.61 14.30
C GLY A 65 4.43 14.37 13.23
N SER A 66 5.48 13.76 12.71
CA SER A 66 6.38 14.37 11.73
C SER A 66 6.54 13.48 10.49
N LYS A 67 6.95 14.07 9.36
CA LYS A 67 7.30 13.33 8.14
C LYS A 67 8.65 12.61 8.30
N ASP A 68 8.69 11.64 9.21
CA ASP A 68 9.87 10.81 9.49
C ASP A 68 9.62 9.38 9.03
N PRO A 69 10.37 8.88 8.02
CA PRO A 69 10.23 7.51 7.52
C PRO A 69 10.39 6.42 8.59
N ASN A 70 11.09 6.69 9.69
CA ASN A 70 11.26 5.74 10.78
C ASN A 70 9.96 5.52 11.59
N GLN A 71 8.98 6.42 11.48
CA GLN A 71 7.67 6.30 12.16
C GLN A 71 6.67 5.47 11.35
N TYR A 72 6.80 5.40 10.02
CA TYR A 72 5.80 4.79 9.14
C TYR A 72 5.54 3.29 9.38
N PRO A 73 6.53 2.46 9.73
CA PRO A 73 6.25 1.08 10.16
C PRO A 73 5.29 0.99 11.34
N GLY A 74 5.43 1.86 12.34
CA GLY A 74 4.53 1.95 13.49
C GLY A 74 3.13 2.47 13.13
N ASP A 75 3.04 3.36 12.13
CA ASP A 75 1.76 3.82 11.60
C ASP A 75 1.00 2.67 10.90
N ILE A 76 1.73 1.81 10.17
CA ILE A 76 1.17 0.60 9.55
C ILE A 76 0.68 -0.37 10.63
N ASP A 77 1.47 -0.63 11.66
CA ASP A 77 1.04 -1.48 12.79
C ASP A 77 -0.24 -0.95 13.44
N SER A 78 -0.35 0.36 13.60
CA SER A 78 -1.54 1.00 14.18
C SER A 78 -2.77 0.85 13.30
N ALA A 79 -2.61 0.95 11.98
CA ALA A 79 -3.67 0.72 11.01
C ALA A 79 -4.14 -0.75 11.04
N LEU A 80 -3.20 -1.69 11.07
CA LEU A 80 -3.48 -3.12 11.17
C LEU A 80 -4.12 -3.50 12.51
N GLU A 81 -3.72 -2.86 13.61
CA GLU A 81 -4.36 -3.06 14.91
C GLU A 81 -5.80 -2.55 14.93
N TRP A 82 -6.06 -1.39 14.32
CA TRP A 82 -7.39 -0.86 14.17
C TRP A 82 -8.30 -1.80 13.35
N LEU A 83 -7.75 -2.43 12.29
CA LEU A 83 -8.46 -3.43 11.49
C LEU A 83 -8.71 -4.72 12.30
N ASN A 84 -7.72 -5.19 13.06
CA ASN A 84 -7.82 -6.42 13.85
C ASN A 84 -9.00 -6.39 14.84
N GLN A 85 -9.31 -5.21 15.41
CA GLN A 85 -10.47 -5.01 16.28
C GLN A 85 -11.83 -5.18 15.57
N ARG A 86 -11.84 -5.31 14.24
CA ARG A 86 -13.01 -5.52 13.38
C ARG A 86 -13.19 -6.96 12.95
N ASN A 87 -12.29 -7.86 13.38
CA ASN A 87 -12.27 -9.27 13.04
C ASN A 87 -12.35 -9.50 11.51
N PRO A 88 -11.44 -8.91 10.70
CA PRO A 88 -11.44 -9.11 9.26
C PRO A 88 -11.19 -10.59 8.94
N THR A 89 -11.79 -11.10 7.86
CA THR A 89 -11.44 -12.44 7.35
C THR A 89 -10.07 -12.46 6.71
N SER A 90 -9.67 -11.35 6.09
CA SER A 90 -8.30 -11.15 5.61
C SER A 90 -7.94 -9.68 5.54
N VAL A 91 -6.63 -9.40 5.58
CA VAL A 91 -6.06 -8.06 5.38
C VAL A 91 -5.00 -8.13 4.30
N SER A 92 -5.06 -7.18 3.38
CA SER A 92 -4.09 -6.95 2.32
C SER A 92 -3.53 -5.53 2.42
N ALA A 93 -2.44 -5.25 1.71
CA ALA A 93 -1.84 -3.92 1.71
C ALA A 93 -1.36 -3.50 0.32
N ILE A 94 -1.48 -2.21 0.02
CA ILE A 94 -0.85 -1.57 -1.15
C ILE A 94 0.04 -0.45 -0.64
N GLY A 95 1.30 -0.46 -1.01
CA GLY A 95 2.23 0.63 -0.77
C GLY A 95 2.70 1.25 -2.07
N ALA A 96 2.67 2.59 -2.17
CA ALA A 96 3.15 3.32 -3.33
C ALA A 96 4.45 4.07 -3.01
N SER A 97 5.53 3.84 -3.75
CA SER A 97 6.83 4.53 -3.59
C SER A 97 7.31 4.51 -2.13
N MET A 98 7.25 5.61 -1.43
CA MET A 98 7.56 5.72 0.00
C MET A 98 6.73 4.73 0.84
N GLY A 99 5.44 4.57 0.55
CA GLY A 99 4.57 3.62 1.23
C GLY A 99 4.95 2.16 0.97
N ALA A 100 5.49 1.85 -0.22
CA ALA A 100 6.02 0.52 -0.52
C ALA A 100 7.28 0.23 0.30
N VAL A 101 8.19 1.21 0.41
CA VAL A 101 9.38 1.09 1.27
C VAL A 101 8.99 0.98 2.74
N ALA A 102 7.98 1.72 3.19
CA ALA A 102 7.46 1.62 4.55
C ALA A 102 6.91 0.22 4.87
N LEU A 103 6.20 -0.42 3.93
CA LEU A 103 5.73 -1.81 4.07
C LEU A 103 6.90 -2.81 4.18
N ILE A 104 7.97 -2.62 3.40
CA ILE A 104 9.16 -3.46 3.49
C ILE A 104 9.85 -3.30 4.87
N HIS A 105 10.00 -2.07 5.35
CA HIS A 105 10.59 -1.80 6.67
C HIS A 105 9.68 -2.32 7.80
N TRP A 106 8.37 -2.21 7.65
CA TRP A 106 7.40 -2.81 8.58
C TRP A 106 7.61 -4.33 8.65
N ALA A 107 7.72 -5.01 7.52
CA ALA A 107 7.93 -6.45 7.46
C ALA A 107 9.24 -6.90 8.14
N GLN A 108 10.27 -6.05 8.14
CA GLN A 108 11.55 -6.32 8.83
C GLN A 108 11.46 -6.13 10.36
N SER A 109 10.61 -5.24 10.83
CA SER A 109 10.54 -4.81 12.23
C SER A 109 9.33 -5.36 12.99
N THR A 110 8.31 -5.84 12.27
CA THR A 110 7.08 -6.31 12.90
C THR A 110 7.30 -7.60 13.69
N THR A 111 6.73 -7.63 14.88
CA THR A 111 6.60 -8.85 15.70
C THR A 111 5.19 -9.40 15.64
N ARG A 112 4.36 -8.87 14.76
CA ARG A 112 2.96 -9.24 14.60
C ARG A 112 2.84 -10.67 14.09
N GLU A 113 2.02 -11.46 14.74
CA GLU A 113 1.58 -12.73 14.18
C GLU A 113 0.51 -12.48 13.13
N GLY A 114 0.54 -13.27 12.06
CA GLY A 114 -0.40 -13.20 10.95
C GLY A 114 0.27 -12.81 9.65
N THR A 115 -0.41 -13.12 8.58
CA THR A 115 0.08 -12.95 7.21
C THR A 115 -0.92 -12.11 6.45
N LEU A 116 -0.44 -11.10 5.73
CA LEU A 116 -1.27 -10.40 4.75
C LEU A 116 -1.71 -11.38 3.66
N GLU A 117 -2.93 -11.23 3.16
CA GLU A 117 -3.41 -12.06 2.03
C GLU A 117 -2.64 -11.67 0.77
N THR A 118 -2.69 -10.42 0.39
CA THR A 118 -1.98 -9.89 -0.80
C THR A 118 -1.26 -8.60 -0.43
N THR A 119 -0.02 -8.46 -0.89
CA THR A 119 0.74 -7.22 -0.80
C THR A 119 1.11 -6.72 -2.19
N VAL A 120 0.82 -5.47 -2.48
CA VAL A 120 1.21 -4.81 -3.72
C VAL A 120 2.20 -3.68 -3.40
N LEU A 121 3.38 -3.76 -3.99
CA LEU A 121 4.42 -2.72 -3.93
C LEU A 121 4.44 -1.98 -5.27
N PHE A 122 3.95 -0.75 -5.29
CA PHE A 122 3.89 0.06 -6.49
C PHE A 122 5.12 0.97 -6.56
N ALA A 123 6.00 0.73 -7.52
CA ALA A 123 7.28 1.42 -7.75
C ALA A 123 8.14 1.56 -6.47
N PRO A 124 8.48 0.46 -5.78
CA PRO A 124 9.40 0.51 -4.65
C PRO A 124 10.80 0.91 -5.14
N ARG A 125 11.35 2.02 -4.62
CA ARG A 125 12.69 2.50 -4.99
C ARG A 125 13.82 1.93 -4.13
N ALA A 126 13.50 1.17 -3.10
CA ALA A 126 14.43 0.42 -2.29
C ALA A 126 13.75 -0.88 -1.87
N ALA A 127 14.47 -1.97 -1.93
CA ALA A 127 14.02 -3.26 -1.47
C ALA A 127 15.14 -3.86 -0.60
N PRO A 128 15.29 -3.44 0.66
CA PRO A 128 16.21 -4.12 1.57
C PRO A 128 15.73 -5.55 1.76
N HIS A 129 16.65 -6.47 2.03
CA HIS A 129 16.31 -7.86 2.29
C HIS A 129 15.22 -7.96 3.37
N ALA A 130 14.05 -8.43 2.96
CA ALA A 130 12.92 -8.63 3.84
C ALA A 130 12.11 -9.84 3.37
N VAL A 131 11.54 -10.55 4.32
CA VAL A 131 10.45 -11.50 4.05
C VAL A 131 9.17 -10.79 4.43
N ILE A 132 8.40 -10.35 3.43
CA ILE A 132 7.10 -9.74 3.70
C ILE A 132 6.14 -10.87 4.11
N PRO A 133 5.48 -10.78 5.26
CA PRO A 133 4.55 -11.80 5.72
C PRO A 133 3.24 -11.68 4.93
N THR A 134 3.23 -12.21 3.71
CA THR A 134 2.11 -12.19 2.77
C THR A 134 1.99 -13.53 2.03
N GLN A 135 0.76 -13.90 1.65
CA GLN A 135 0.53 -15.10 0.83
C GLN A 135 0.87 -14.83 -0.63
N SER A 136 0.60 -13.61 -1.11
CA SER A 136 0.88 -13.19 -2.47
C SER A 136 1.58 -11.83 -2.48
N LEU A 137 2.70 -11.72 -3.22
CA LEU A 137 3.49 -10.49 -3.34
C LEU A 137 3.59 -10.06 -4.78
N HIS A 138 3.18 -8.83 -5.06
CA HIS A 138 3.21 -8.23 -6.39
C HIS A 138 3.99 -6.92 -6.37
N CYS A 139 4.80 -6.68 -7.39
CA CYS A 139 5.51 -5.43 -7.61
C CYS A 139 5.13 -4.86 -8.97
N LEU A 140 4.72 -3.59 -9.00
CA LEU A 140 4.32 -2.88 -10.23
C LEU A 140 5.35 -1.82 -10.57
N PHE A 141 5.77 -1.78 -11.84
CA PHE A 141 6.70 -0.78 -12.38
C PHE A 141 6.22 -0.24 -13.71
N ASN A 142 6.51 1.03 -13.98
CA ASN A 142 6.26 1.62 -15.30
C ASN A 142 7.42 1.31 -16.25
N ALA A 143 7.07 0.88 -17.46
CA ALA A 143 8.04 0.39 -18.45
C ALA A 143 9.04 1.46 -18.93
N LEU A 144 8.67 2.74 -18.89
CA LEU A 144 9.47 3.87 -19.33
C LEU A 144 9.87 4.80 -18.16
N GLU A 145 9.75 4.34 -16.93
CA GLU A 145 10.23 5.08 -15.76
C GLU A 145 11.77 5.06 -15.72
N ASP A 146 12.37 6.19 -15.37
CA ASP A 146 13.82 6.27 -15.17
C ASP A 146 14.28 5.27 -14.10
N ASP A 147 15.36 4.54 -14.39
CA ASP A 147 15.95 3.52 -13.51
C ASP A 147 15.03 2.32 -13.18
N ALA A 148 13.92 2.11 -13.92
CA ALA A 148 13.01 0.97 -13.70
C ALA A 148 13.75 -0.37 -13.65
N ASP A 149 14.65 -0.63 -14.60
CA ASP A 149 15.45 -1.86 -14.65
C ASP A 149 16.32 -2.06 -13.40
N ALA A 150 16.87 -0.99 -12.83
CA ALA A 150 17.68 -1.07 -11.61
C ALA A 150 16.82 -1.42 -10.39
N HIS A 151 15.62 -0.84 -10.30
CA HIS A 151 14.67 -1.14 -9.24
C HIS A 151 14.09 -2.54 -9.36
N ILE A 152 13.80 -3.01 -10.59
CA ILE A 152 13.34 -4.37 -10.84
C ILE A 152 14.41 -5.37 -10.40
N ARG A 153 15.68 -5.20 -10.82
CA ARG A 153 16.78 -6.08 -10.39
C ARG A 153 16.93 -6.10 -8.86
N CYS A 154 16.76 -4.95 -8.21
CA CYS A 154 16.80 -4.87 -6.75
C CYS A 154 15.66 -5.70 -6.10
N VAL A 155 14.45 -5.65 -6.68
CA VAL A 155 13.32 -6.47 -6.21
C VAL A 155 13.59 -7.96 -6.45
N GLU A 156 14.03 -8.35 -7.64
CA GLU A 156 14.35 -9.76 -7.96
C GLU A 156 15.41 -10.35 -7.01
N GLU A 157 16.42 -9.55 -6.64
CA GLU A 157 17.47 -9.96 -5.70
C GLU A 157 16.98 -10.09 -4.26
N HIS A 158 16.13 -9.16 -3.79
CA HIS A 158 15.79 -9.02 -2.38
C HIS A 158 14.40 -9.55 -2.00
N LEU A 159 13.52 -9.67 -2.98
CA LEU A 159 12.14 -10.17 -2.84
C LEU A 159 11.85 -11.27 -3.89
N PRO A 160 12.54 -12.41 -3.85
CA PRO A 160 12.53 -13.39 -4.94
C PRO A 160 11.15 -14.04 -5.21
N ASN A 161 10.21 -13.90 -4.29
CA ASN A 161 8.84 -14.42 -4.46
C ASN A 161 7.88 -13.37 -5.05
N ALA A 162 8.36 -12.16 -5.35
CA ALA A 162 7.51 -11.11 -5.92
C ALA A 162 7.18 -11.40 -7.39
N GLN A 163 5.90 -11.29 -7.74
CA GLN A 163 5.45 -11.28 -9.12
C GLN A 163 5.57 -9.85 -9.67
N ILE A 164 6.32 -9.67 -10.75
CA ILE A 164 6.57 -8.35 -11.35
C ILE A 164 5.56 -8.09 -12.46
N HIS A 165 4.91 -6.94 -12.39
CA HIS A 165 3.96 -6.45 -13.40
C HIS A 165 4.47 -5.16 -14.01
N MET A 166 4.52 -5.12 -15.33
CA MET A 166 4.90 -3.92 -16.09
C MET A 166 3.64 -3.20 -16.54
N ILE A 167 3.57 -1.90 -16.28
CA ILE A 167 2.49 -1.04 -16.74
C ILE A 167 3.01 -0.01 -17.75
N PRO A 168 2.17 0.48 -18.68
CA PRO A 168 2.57 1.47 -19.67
C PRO A 168 3.02 2.80 -19.06
N GLY A 169 3.84 3.55 -19.81
CA GLY A 169 4.22 4.92 -19.48
C GLY A 169 5.41 5.05 -18.54
N SER A 170 5.67 6.30 -18.11
CA SER A 170 6.82 6.69 -17.29
C SER A 170 6.41 7.32 -15.96
N ALA A 171 5.12 7.35 -15.64
CA ALA A 171 4.64 7.93 -14.41
C ALA A 171 5.10 7.10 -13.20
N HIS A 172 5.46 7.78 -12.09
CA HIS A 172 5.91 7.10 -10.87
C HIS A 172 4.74 6.84 -9.92
N ALA A 173 4.51 5.57 -9.57
CA ALA A 173 3.55 5.14 -8.55
C ALA A 173 2.16 5.82 -8.70
N GLN A 174 1.68 6.56 -7.69
CA GLN A 174 0.36 7.19 -7.69
C GLN A 174 0.14 8.24 -8.80
N ASN A 175 1.20 8.76 -9.45
CA ASN A 175 1.01 9.61 -10.63
C ASN A 175 0.24 8.89 -11.75
N ASN A 176 0.31 7.56 -11.81
CA ASN A 176 -0.43 6.77 -12.81
C ASN A 176 -1.95 6.95 -12.73
N PHE A 177 -2.50 7.32 -11.57
CA PHE A 177 -3.93 7.58 -11.41
C PHE A 177 -4.39 8.92 -12.05
N ASN A 178 -3.45 9.73 -12.55
CA ASN A 178 -3.70 10.97 -13.27
C ASN A 178 -3.38 10.85 -14.78
N GLU A 179 -2.93 9.67 -15.25
CA GLU A 179 -2.56 9.41 -16.63
C GLU A 179 -3.76 8.89 -17.45
N PRO A 180 -3.70 8.97 -18.80
CA PRO A 180 -4.77 8.44 -19.66
C PRO A 180 -5.08 6.95 -19.48
N HIS A 181 -4.11 6.17 -18.96
CA HIS A 181 -4.24 4.72 -18.68
C HIS A 181 -4.62 4.41 -17.21
N ALA A 182 -5.09 5.40 -16.45
CA ALA A 182 -5.42 5.24 -15.03
C ALA A 182 -6.41 4.09 -14.77
N ASP A 183 -7.46 3.96 -15.61
CA ASP A 183 -8.46 2.89 -15.46
C ASP A 183 -7.87 1.50 -15.68
N GLU A 184 -6.89 1.35 -16.60
CA GLU A 184 -6.17 0.10 -16.83
C GLU A 184 -5.34 -0.28 -15.59
N VAL A 185 -4.64 0.69 -15.01
CA VAL A 185 -3.86 0.49 -13.77
C VAL A 185 -4.76 0.12 -12.60
N VAL A 186 -5.89 0.81 -12.43
CA VAL A 186 -6.88 0.48 -11.39
C VAL A 186 -7.44 -0.92 -11.61
N GLY A 187 -7.78 -1.29 -12.85
CA GLY A 187 -8.27 -2.63 -13.20
C GLY A 187 -7.24 -3.71 -12.88
N LEU A 188 -5.99 -3.53 -13.29
CA LEU A 188 -4.90 -4.45 -12.97
C LEU A 188 -4.73 -4.61 -11.45
N ILE A 189 -4.62 -3.52 -10.70
CA ILE A 189 -4.46 -3.61 -9.25
C ILE A 189 -5.66 -4.31 -8.61
N THR A 190 -6.88 -3.98 -9.03
CA THR A 190 -8.10 -4.59 -8.48
C THR A 190 -8.12 -6.11 -8.72
N SER A 191 -7.71 -6.59 -9.90
CA SER A 191 -7.68 -8.02 -10.23
C SER A 191 -6.75 -8.83 -9.31
N LEU A 192 -5.65 -8.24 -8.84
CA LEU A 192 -4.73 -8.88 -7.90
C LEU A 192 -5.37 -9.24 -6.54
N PHE A 193 -6.53 -8.66 -6.22
CA PHE A 193 -7.27 -8.93 -4.98
C PHE A 193 -8.54 -9.73 -5.20
N THR A 194 -8.98 -9.91 -6.44
CA THR A 194 -10.28 -10.54 -6.76
C THR A 194 -10.15 -11.89 -7.45
N ASP A 195 -9.02 -12.18 -8.09
CA ASP A 195 -8.76 -13.42 -8.83
C ASP A 195 -8.15 -14.54 -7.96
N VAL A 196 -8.50 -14.54 -6.65
CA VAL A 196 -8.00 -15.49 -5.65
C VAL A 196 -9.03 -16.58 -5.36
#